data_93cd752bd63b18272f542e4760a26548
#
_entry.id   93cd752bd63b18272f542e4760a26548
#
_cell.length_a   1.000
_cell.length_b   1.000
_cell.length_c   1.000
_cell.angle_alpha   90.00
_cell.angle_beta   90.00
_cell.angle_gamma   90.00
#
_symmetry.space_group_name_H-M   'P 1'
#
loop_
_entity.id
_entity.type
_entity.pdbx_description
1 polymer ?
#
loop_
_entity_poly.entity_id
_entity_poly.type
_entity_poly.pdbx_seq_one_letter_code
_entity_poly.pdbx_strand_id
1 'polypeptide(L)'
;MYSKLRRICDELGYSVYDYVADSQAEFPFVVLGEQFSQTVREHKEYTAKDVQTTIHVWHNDWRQRGTVSKMLREIELAIVREFGVDGEDVSTQILPDDTTGTALYHGILETDIRI
;
A
#
# COMPACT_ATOMS: atom_id res chain seq x y z
N MET A 1 -10.78 -7.46 3.75
CA MET A 1 -9.98 -6.33 3.25
C MET A 1 -8.52 -6.72 3.10
N TYR A 2 -7.86 -7.08 4.21
CA TYR A 2 -6.44 -7.46 4.20
C TYR A 2 -6.15 -8.61 3.22
N SER A 3 -6.99 -9.65 3.26
CA SER A 3 -6.80 -10.82 2.39
C SER A 3 -6.86 -10.47 0.91
N LYS A 4 -7.73 -9.54 0.53
CA LYS A 4 -7.83 -9.09 -0.86
C LYS A 4 -6.61 -8.27 -1.28
N LEU A 5 -6.11 -7.41 -0.41
CA LEU A 5 -4.90 -6.61 -0.67
C LEU A 5 -3.69 -7.52 -0.83
N ARG A 6 -3.56 -8.52 0.04
CA ARG A 6 -2.46 -9.48 -0.06
C ARG A 6 -2.53 -10.26 -1.36
N ARG A 7 -3.73 -10.70 -1.74
CA ARG A 7 -3.93 -11.42 -3.00
C ARG A 7 -3.53 -10.56 -4.20
N ILE A 8 -3.91 -9.28 -4.19
CA ILE A 8 -3.55 -8.34 -5.25
C ILE A 8 -2.03 -8.27 -5.41
N CYS A 9 -1.32 -8.08 -4.31
CA CYS A 9 0.14 -8.00 -4.36
C CYS A 9 0.78 -9.32 -4.78
N ASP A 10 0.25 -10.45 -4.31
CA ASP A 10 0.74 -11.77 -4.70
C ASP A 10 0.54 -12.01 -6.19
N GLU A 11 -0.59 -11.63 -6.74
CA GLU A 11 -0.88 -11.78 -8.17
C GLU A 11 0.03 -10.91 -9.03
N LEU A 12 0.46 -9.75 -8.49
CA LEU A 12 1.42 -8.88 -9.16
C LEU A 12 2.86 -9.40 -9.05
N GLY A 13 3.08 -10.44 -8.25
CA GLY A 13 4.39 -11.03 -8.08
C GLY A 13 5.24 -10.38 -7.00
N TYR A 14 4.65 -9.65 -6.08
CA TYR A 14 5.38 -8.93 -5.04
C TYR A 14 5.40 -9.72 -3.73
N SER A 15 6.53 -9.67 -3.02
CA SER A 15 6.65 -10.24 -1.69
C SER A 15 5.95 -9.36 -0.68
N VAL A 16 5.11 -9.92 0.17
CA VAL A 16 4.28 -9.18 1.12
C VAL A 16 4.61 -9.61 2.53
N TYR A 17 4.79 -8.63 3.41
CA TYR A 17 5.01 -8.85 4.84
C TYR A 17 3.98 -8.06 5.65
N ASP A 18 3.66 -8.53 6.85
CA ASP A 18 2.64 -7.91 7.71
C ASP A 18 3.14 -6.71 8.50
N TYR A 19 4.46 -6.58 8.61
CA TYR A 19 5.10 -5.50 9.37
C TYR A 19 6.45 -5.22 8.73
N VAL A 20 7.11 -4.15 9.18
CA VAL A 20 8.43 -3.83 8.65
C VAL A 20 9.34 -5.05 8.82
N ALA A 21 9.79 -5.57 7.69
CA ALA A 21 10.53 -6.82 7.68
C ALA A 21 11.90 -6.64 8.32
N ASP A 22 12.40 -7.73 8.87
CA ASP A 22 13.74 -7.76 9.44
C ASP A 22 14.82 -7.72 8.35
N SER A 23 16.08 -7.84 8.77
CA SER A 23 17.22 -7.77 7.85
C SER A 23 17.27 -8.90 6.81
N GLN A 24 16.42 -9.92 6.95
CA GLN A 24 16.37 -11.05 6.03
C GLN A 24 15.35 -10.86 4.91
N ALA A 25 14.57 -9.80 4.94
CA ALA A 25 13.60 -9.53 3.89
C ALA A 25 14.31 -9.25 2.56
N GLU A 26 13.77 -9.82 1.48
CA GLU A 26 14.30 -9.58 0.15
C GLU A 26 13.66 -8.33 -0.46
N PHE A 27 14.49 -7.44 -0.96
CA PHE A 27 14.02 -6.23 -1.63
C PHE A 27 13.77 -6.51 -3.12
N PRO A 28 12.81 -5.83 -3.77
CA PRO A 28 11.80 -4.98 -3.13
C PRO A 28 10.71 -5.80 -2.45
N PHE A 29 10.06 -5.22 -1.44
CA PHE A 29 8.96 -5.90 -0.77
C PHE A 29 7.85 -4.90 -0.39
N VAL A 30 6.68 -5.44 -0.09
CA VAL A 30 5.48 -4.67 0.27
C VAL A 30 5.11 -4.99 1.70
N VAL A 31 4.81 -3.95 2.47
CA VAL A 31 4.26 -4.08 3.82
C VAL A 31 2.85 -3.50 3.81
N LEU A 32 1.88 -4.30 4.20
CA LEU A 32 0.51 -3.82 4.39
C LEU A 32 0.44 -3.19 5.76
N GLY A 33 0.40 -1.86 5.76
CA GLY A 33 0.47 -1.07 6.98
C GLY A 33 -0.83 -1.09 7.77
N GLU A 34 -0.93 -0.16 8.70
CA GLU A 34 -2.08 -0.05 9.58
C GLU A 34 -3.34 0.26 8.77
N GLN A 35 -4.44 -0.35 9.20
CA GLN A 35 -5.75 -0.10 8.63
C GLN A 35 -6.66 0.43 9.73
N PHE A 36 -7.24 1.59 9.50
CA PHE A 36 -8.19 2.20 10.41
C PHE A 36 -9.57 2.14 9.79
N SER A 37 -10.51 1.56 10.55
CA SER A 37 -11.90 1.46 10.13
C SER A 37 -12.70 2.54 10.81
N GLN A 38 -13.42 3.34 10.00
CA GLN A 38 -14.28 4.40 10.50
C GLN A 38 -15.68 4.18 9.97
N THR A 39 -16.66 4.17 10.88
CA THR A 39 -18.06 4.07 10.49
C THR A 39 -18.55 5.44 10.04
N VAL A 40 -19.08 5.50 8.82
CA VAL A 40 -19.65 6.70 8.25
C VAL A 40 -21.15 6.48 8.11
N ARG A 41 -21.95 7.35 8.73
CA ARG A 41 -23.39 7.26 8.64
C ARG A 41 -23.88 8.10 7.46
N GLU A 42 -24.30 7.45 6.39
CA GLU A 42 -24.82 8.13 5.20
C GLU A 42 -26.34 8.28 5.24
N HIS A 43 -27.02 7.32 5.85
CA HIS A 43 -28.46 7.29 6.00
C HIS A 43 -28.85 6.86 7.41
N LYS A 44 -30.09 7.15 7.79
CA LYS A 44 -30.63 6.70 9.08
C LYS A 44 -30.74 5.18 9.17
N GLU A 45 -30.83 4.51 8.04
CA GLU A 45 -31.13 3.09 7.97
C GLU A 45 -29.90 2.20 7.83
N TYR A 46 -28.76 2.75 7.40
CA TYR A 46 -27.56 1.95 7.28
C TYR A 46 -26.29 2.80 7.50
N THR A 47 -25.23 2.08 7.80
CA THR A 47 -23.91 2.69 7.95
C THR A 47 -22.94 2.04 6.95
N ALA A 48 -22.07 2.85 6.37
CA ALA A 48 -20.95 2.36 5.55
C ALA A 48 -19.66 2.48 6.37
N LYS A 49 -18.69 1.68 6.05
CA LYS A 49 -17.36 1.76 6.67
C LYS A 49 -16.33 2.23 5.65
N ASP A 50 -15.57 3.24 6.04
CA ASP A 50 -14.37 3.63 5.34
C ASP A 50 -13.18 2.99 6.05
N VAL A 51 -12.34 2.30 5.29
CA VAL A 51 -11.11 1.71 5.81
C VAL A 51 -9.95 2.50 5.25
N GLN A 52 -9.30 3.26 6.12
CA GLN A 52 -8.09 3.99 5.77
C GLN A 52 -6.94 3.00 5.71
N THR A 53 -6.32 2.89 4.55
CA THR A 53 -5.35 1.85 4.26
C THR A 53 -4.04 2.48 3.80
N THR A 54 -2.93 2.01 4.36
CA THR A 54 -1.60 2.44 3.98
C THR A 54 -0.79 1.24 3.54
N ILE A 55 -0.17 1.34 2.37
CA ILE A 55 0.68 0.28 1.81
C ILE A 55 2.08 0.85 1.63
N HIS A 56 3.07 0.14 2.11
CA HIS A 56 4.47 0.55 2.02
C HIS A 56 5.21 -0.36 1.05
N VAL A 57 6.05 0.26 0.21
CA VAL A 57 6.94 -0.46 -0.69
C VAL A 57 8.37 -0.04 -0.35
N TRP A 58 9.25 -1.02 -0.15
CA TRP A 58 10.64 -0.76 0.22
C TRP A 58 11.59 -1.33 -0.83
N HIS A 59 12.62 -0.56 -1.17
CA HIS A 59 13.68 -1.00 -2.06
C HIS A 59 15.03 -0.47 -1.56
N ASN A 60 16.06 -1.28 -1.67
CA ASN A 60 17.40 -0.92 -1.19
C ASN A 60 18.36 -0.48 -2.29
N ASP A 61 17.92 -0.35 -3.52
CA ASP A 61 18.76 0.09 -4.64
C ASP A 61 18.33 1.49 -5.07
N TRP A 62 19.19 2.47 -4.81
CA TRP A 62 18.92 3.87 -5.12
C TRP A 62 18.71 4.12 -6.61
N ARG A 63 19.17 3.20 -7.47
CA ARG A 63 18.97 3.30 -8.92
C ARG A 63 17.60 2.80 -9.37
N GLN A 64 16.83 2.22 -8.45
CA GLN A 64 15.56 1.56 -8.76
C GLN A 64 14.33 2.33 -8.29
N ARG A 65 14.43 3.67 -8.28
CA ARG A 65 13.27 4.50 -7.95
C ARG A 65 12.11 4.22 -8.91
N GLY A 66 12.43 3.99 -10.19
CA GLY A 66 11.41 3.65 -11.19
C GLY A 66 10.69 2.36 -10.87
N THR A 67 11.37 1.38 -10.27
CA THR A 67 10.75 0.13 -9.84
C THR A 67 9.74 0.39 -8.73
N VAL A 68 10.08 1.21 -7.74
CA VAL A 68 9.16 1.57 -6.66
C VAL A 68 7.94 2.30 -7.21
N SER A 69 8.16 3.25 -8.11
CA SER A 69 7.06 3.98 -8.77
C SER A 69 6.14 3.04 -9.54
N LYS A 70 6.70 2.09 -10.26
CA LYS A 70 5.93 1.09 -11.01
C LYS A 70 5.10 0.22 -10.07
N MET A 71 5.68 -0.24 -8.97
CA MET A 71 4.98 -1.07 -7.99
C MET A 71 3.79 -0.31 -7.39
N LEU A 72 4.00 0.93 -6.99
CA LEU A 72 2.93 1.77 -6.45
C LEU A 72 1.80 1.94 -7.47
N ARG A 73 2.15 2.20 -8.72
CA ARG A 73 1.16 2.39 -9.78
C ARG A 73 0.36 1.12 -10.04
N GLU A 74 1.02 -0.03 -10.10
CA GLU A 74 0.34 -1.30 -10.33
C GLU A 74 -0.60 -1.64 -9.20
N ILE A 75 -0.18 -1.40 -7.96
CA ILE A 75 -1.02 -1.61 -6.78
C ILE A 75 -2.22 -0.66 -6.80
N GLU A 76 -1.98 0.63 -7.12
CA GLU A 76 -3.05 1.62 -7.24
C GLU A 76 -4.10 1.19 -8.26
N LEU A 77 -3.67 0.80 -9.45
CA LEU A 77 -4.59 0.38 -10.50
C LEU A 77 -5.39 -0.85 -10.11
N ALA A 78 -4.75 -1.80 -9.42
CA ALA A 78 -5.42 -3.00 -8.95
C ALA A 78 -6.46 -2.69 -7.86
N ILE A 79 -6.15 -1.75 -6.97
CA ILE A 79 -7.08 -1.31 -5.93
C ILE A 79 -8.29 -0.61 -6.56
N VAL A 80 -8.06 0.29 -7.51
CA VAL A 80 -9.14 0.98 -8.20
C VAL A 80 -10.06 -0.03 -8.88
N ARG A 81 -9.50 -1.04 -9.51
CA ARG A 81 -10.28 -2.07 -10.21
C ARG A 81 -11.06 -2.96 -9.25
N GLU A 82 -10.41 -3.43 -8.19
CA GLU A 82 -10.99 -4.41 -7.27
C GLU A 82 -12.01 -3.80 -6.32
N PHE A 83 -11.76 -2.59 -5.83
CA PHE A 83 -12.61 -1.95 -4.81
C PHE A 83 -13.47 -0.81 -5.34
N GLY A 84 -13.31 -0.43 -6.60
CA GLY A 84 -14.07 0.67 -7.17
C GLY A 84 -13.72 2.03 -6.60
N VAL A 85 -12.52 2.20 -6.05
CA VAL A 85 -12.06 3.47 -5.48
C VAL A 85 -11.77 4.44 -6.61
N ASP A 86 -12.13 5.73 -6.40
CA ASP A 86 -11.75 6.78 -7.34
C ASP A 86 -10.23 7.01 -7.25
N GLY A 87 -9.57 7.11 -8.39
CA GLY A 87 -8.14 7.38 -8.44
C GLY A 87 -7.73 8.66 -7.73
N GLU A 88 -8.65 9.63 -7.62
CA GLU A 88 -8.39 10.87 -6.87
C GLU A 88 -8.30 10.63 -5.36
N ASP A 89 -8.84 9.52 -4.88
CA ASP A 89 -8.80 9.16 -3.45
C ASP A 89 -7.57 8.33 -3.10
N VAL A 90 -6.68 8.10 -4.06
CA VAL A 90 -5.43 7.37 -3.84
C VAL A 90 -4.27 8.35 -3.91
N SER A 91 -3.44 8.35 -2.87
CA SER A 91 -2.27 9.21 -2.78
C SER A 91 -1.01 8.35 -2.73
N THR A 92 0.00 8.71 -3.51
CA THR A 92 1.28 8.00 -3.50
C THR A 92 2.43 8.98 -3.35
N GLN A 93 3.49 8.54 -2.68
CA GLN A 93 4.74 9.30 -2.58
C GLN A 93 5.91 8.36 -2.41
N ILE A 94 7.09 8.83 -2.79
CA ILE A 94 8.34 8.08 -2.63
C ILE A 94 9.30 8.97 -1.86
N LEU A 95 9.82 8.43 -0.75
CA LEU A 95 10.74 9.16 0.13
C LEU A 95 12.05 8.38 0.25
N PRO A 96 13.19 9.07 0.23
CA PRO A 96 14.44 8.43 0.64
C PRO A 96 14.42 8.21 2.15
N ASP A 97 14.97 7.09 2.58
CA ASP A 97 15.07 6.76 4.00
C ASP A 97 16.45 6.18 4.27
N ASP A 98 17.22 6.88 5.07
CA ASP A 98 18.56 6.45 5.44
C ASP A 98 18.72 6.20 6.95
N THR A 99 17.60 6.07 7.65
CA THR A 99 17.61 5.88 9.11
C THR A 99 18.27 4.58 9.55
N THR A 100 18.38 3.59 8.66
CA THR A 100 19.02 2.31 8.93
C THR A 100 20.52 2.31 8.61
N GLY A 101 21.07 3.43 8.17
CA GLY A 101 22.46 3.52 7.71
C GLY A 101 22.66 3.07 6.27
N THR A 102 21.63 2.55 5.64
CA THR A 102 21.61 2.19 4.22
C THR A 102 20.53 3.00 3.54
N ALA A 103 20.84 3.60 2.39
CA ALA A 103 19.85 4.38 1.64
C ALA A 103 18.77 3.45 1.09
N LEU A 104 17.53 3.70 1.49
CA LEU A 104 16.36 2.96 1.03
C LEU A 104 15.41 3.92 0.34
N TYR A 105 14.63 3.40 -0.59
CA TYR A 105 13.43 4.08 -1.07
C TYR A 105 12.21 3.52 -0.34
N HIS A 106 11.38 4.41 0.14
CA HIS A 106 10.14 4.08 0.82
C HIS A 106 8.98 4.67 0.03
N GLY A 107 8.28 3.83 -0.71
CA GLY A 107 7.05 4.20 -1.39
C GLY A 107 5.88 4.05 -0.44
N ILE A 108 4.97 5.01 -0.45
CA ILE A 108 3.80 5.01 0.41
C ILE A 108 2.56 5.24 -0.45
N LEU A 109 1.59 4.36 -0.32
CA LEU A 109 0.28 4.50 -0.94
C LEU A 109 -0.75 4.58 0.16
N GLU A 110 -1.57 5.62 0.12
CA GLU A 110 -2.65 5.83 1.09
C GLU A 110 -3.97 5.95 0.35
N THR A 111 -4.99 5.28 0.85
CA THR A 111 -6.32 5.36 0.26
C THR A 111 -7.37 5.04 1.31
N ASP A 112 -8.57 5.56 1.10
CA ASP A 112 -9.75 5.20 1.85
C ASP A 112 -10.60 4.27 0.99
N ILE A 113 -10.85 3.08 1.50
CA ILE A 113 -11.67 2.08 0.82
C ILE A 113 -12.99 1.96 1.56
N ARG A 114 -14.09 2.16 0.85
CA ARG A 114 -15.43 2.03 1.41
C ARG A 114 -15.96 0.63 1.19
N ILE A 115 -16.37 0.01 2.26
CA ILE A 115 -16.96 -1.33 2.24
C ILE A 115 -18.34 -1.33 2.92
#